data_243874aa59861d06888f4838747ba3c3
#
_entry.id   243874aa59861d06888f4838747ba3c3
#
_cell.length_a   1.000
_cell.length_b   1.000
_cell.length_c   1.000
_cell.angle_alpha   90.00
_cell.angle_beta   90.00
_cell.angle_gamma   90.00
#
_symmetry.space_group_name_H-M   'P 1'
#
loop_
_entity.id
_entity.type
_entity.pdbx_description
1 polymer ?
#
loop_
_entity_poly.entity_id
_entity_poly.type
_entity_poly.pdbx_seq_one_letter_code
_entity_poly.pdbx_strand_id
1 'polypeptide(L)'
;MNIAVCDDQLELAEQLGKTIKTFFAKQDYALGSVRQYSDGTKLLADYKAGFHFDAVFLDIEMPSVSGMEVAKQIREMDNDVLLIFVTSYPDYMSASFKVEAFDFLTKPVSAEELHTVLTRCMRKYGQRHGQVLIKTPLGMAAVALNKIVFIRSTLHYVDFVLRDEKEPLHSKLKLDEVETMLQPYHQFVRCHQSYIVNLDYIQELQRQKILLNVAGLAECDTLPISRKYITVVKEKFLRYHLKSGGV
;
A
#
# COMPACT_ATOMS: atom_id res chain seq x y z
N MET A 1 8.23 2.03 -8.01
CA MET A 1 8.30 2.50 -6.62
C MET A 1 9.13 3.77 -6.56
N ASN A 2 8.61 4.87 -5.98
CA ASN A 2 9.32 6.13 -5.77
C ASN A 2 9.78 6.19 -4.32
N ILE A 3 11.06 6.51 -4.09
CA ILE A 3 11.67 6.47 -2.76
C ILE A 3 12.30 7.82 -2.45
N ALA A 4 12.08 8.34 -1.23
CA ALA A 4 12.82 9.46 -0.68
C ALA A 4 13.83 8.96 0.36
N VAL A 5 14.99 9.60 0.43
CA VAL A 5 15.99 9.44 1.49
C VAL A 5 16.27 10.83 2.04
N CYS A 6 16.04 11.05 3.33
CA CYS A 6 16.24 12.34 3.99
C CYS A 6 17.17 12.17 5.18
N ASP A 7 18.33 12.83 5.12
CA ASP A 7 19.39 12.78 6.11
C ASP A 7 20.20 14.08 5.99
N ASP A 8 20.47 14.79 7.10
CA ASP A 8 21.23 16.05 7.07
C ASP A 8 22.68 15.83 6.61
N GLN A 9 23.20 14.63 6.78
CA GLN A 9 24.47 14.20 6.22
C GLN A 9 24.27 13.69 4.80
N LEU A 10 24.42 14.60 3.82
CA LEU A 10 24.14 14.31 2.42
C LEU A 10 24.90 13.08 1.88
N GLU A 11 26.13 12.86 2.36
CA GLU A 11 26.94 11.69 1.99
C GLU A 11 26.26 10.36 2.39
N LEU A 12 25.65 10.32 3.57
CA LEU A 12 24.90 9.13 4.03
C LEU A 12 23.62 8.95 3.21
N ALA A 13 22.89 10.03 2.93
CA ALA A 13 21.72 9.97 2.06
C ALA A 13 22.08 9.46 0.65
N GLU A 14 23.20 9.91 0.08
CA GLU A 14 23.69 9.44 -1.22
C GLU A 14 24.12 7.98 -1.19
N GLN A 15 24.85 7.56 -0.17
CA GLN A 15 25.29 6.18 0.00
C GLN A 15 24.10 5.23 0.12
N LEU A 16 23.12 5.57 0.97
CA LEU A 16 21.89 4.81 1.13
C LEU A 16 21.10 4.75 -0.18
N GLY A 17 20.96 5.89 -0.87
CA GLY A 17 20.30 5.98 -2.17
C GLY A 17 20.98 5.14 -3.25
N LYS A 18 22.33 5.08 -3.29
CA LYS A 18 23.09 4.20 -4.20
C LYS A 18 22.84 2.73 -3.89
N THR A 19 22.82 2.37 -2.61
CA THR A 19 22.56 0.98 -2.18
C THR A 19 21.14 0.56 -2.54
N ILE A 20 20.14 1.41 -2.34
CA ILE A 20 18.75 1.18 -2.76
C ILE A 20 18.69 0.95 -4.28
N LYS A 21 19.28 1.84 -5.08
CA LYS A 21 19.31 1.69 -6.55
C LYS A 21 19.95 0.37 -6.97
N THR A 22 21.06 -0.01 -6.34
CA THR A 22 21.76 -1.28 -6.62
C THR A 22 20.91 -2.49 -6.27
N PHE A 23 20.16 -2.43 -5.17
CA PHE A 23 19.21 -3.48 -4.78
C PHE A 23 18.15 -3.68 -5.86
N PHE A 24 17.47 -2.62 -6.28
CA PHE A 24 16.41 -2.70 -7.30
C PHE A 24 16.93 -3.11 -8.68
N ALA A 25 18.15 -2.72 -9.05
CA ALA A 25 18.77 -3.16 -10.31
C ALA A 25 19.00 -4.67 -10.40
N LYS A 26 19.04 -5.37 -9.26
CA LYS A 26 19.18 -6.84 -9.18
C LYS A 26 17.83 -7.55 -9.10
N GLN A 27 16.74 -6.82 -8.99
CA GLN A 27 15.39 -7.36 -8.88
C GLN A 27 14.60 -7.07 -10.16
N ASP A 28 13.72 -7.97 -10.52
CA ASP A 28 12.75 -7.74 -11.62
C ASP A 28 11.60 -6.83 -11.15
N TYR A 29 11.94 -5.65 -10.64
CA TYR A 29 10.99 -4.70 -10.07
C TYR A 29 11.30 -3.28 -10.54
N ALA A 30 10.30 -2.58 -11.07
CA ALA A 30 10.48 -1.22 -11.55
C ALA A 30 10.70 -0.23 -10.39
N LEU A 31 11.92 0.32 -10.32
CA LEU A 31 12.22 1.50 -9.52
C LEU A 31 11.86 2.75 -10.33
N GLY A 32 10.96 3.59 -9.82
CA GLY A 32 10.60 4.85 -10.46
C GLY A 32 11.68 5.90 -10.24
N SER A 33 11.90 6.30 -9.00
CA SER A 33 12.90 7.30 -8.64
C SER A 33 13.44 7.09 -7.21
N VAL A 34 14.67 7.56 -6.97
CA VAL A 34 15.22 7.74 -5.62
C VAL A 34 15.69 9.19 -5.51
N ARG A 35 15.02 9.98 -4.67
CA ARG A 35 15.38 11.37 -4.39
C ARG A 35 16.03 11.47 -3.02
N GLN A 36 17.08 12.29 -2.92
CA GLN A 36 17.79 12.57 -1.68
C GLN A 36 17.53 13.99 -1.22
N TYR A 37 17.36 14.15 0.08
CA TYR A 37 17.12 15.41 0.77
C TYR A 37 18.07 15.55 1.93
N SER A 38 18.72 16.70 2.04
CA SER A 38 19.55 17.08 3.20
C SER A 38 18.75 17.81 4.27
N ASP A 39 17.43 17.98 4.08
CA ASP A 39 16.56 18.76 4.94
C ASP A 39 15.12 18.30 4.81
N GLY A 40 14.47 18.06 5.94
CA GLY A 40 13.07 17.63 6.00
C GLY A 40 12.09 18.65 5.43
N THR A 41 12.42 19.96 5.47
CA THR A 41 11.56 21.01 4.90
C THR A 41 11.46 20.91 3.39
N LYS A 42 12.54 20.52 2.71
CA LYS A 42 12.56 20.29 1.25
C LYS A 42 11.73 19.07 0.87
N LEU A 43 11.82 18.00 1.65
CA LEU A 43 10.98 16.81 1.47
C LEU A 43 9.49 17.16 1.60
N LEU A 44 9.13 17.92 2.64
CA LEU A 44 7.75 18.39 2.85
C LEU A 44 7.28 19.34 1.75
N ALA A 45 8.17 20.16 1.20
CA ALA A 45 7.84 21.04 0.08
C ALA A 45 7.46 20.23 -1.18
N ASP A 46 8.20 19.14 -1.46
CA ASP A 46 7.86 18.24 -2.58
C ASP A 46 6.50 17.56 -2.35
N TYR A 47 6.18 17.10 -1.13
CA TYR A 47 4.85 16.59 -0.82
C TYR A 47 3.75 17.63 -1.07
N LYS A 48 3.94 18.86 -0.62
CA LYS A 48 2.99 19.98 -0.85
C LYS A 48 2.86 20.33 -2.33
N ALA A 49 3.91 20.10 -3.12
CA ALA A 49 3.88 20.28 -4.59
C ALA A 49 3.23 19.09 -5.34
N GLY A 50 2.71 18.09 -4.61
CA GLY A 50 2.01 16.93 -5.18
C GLY A 50 2.91 15.76 -5.57
N PHE A 51 4.18 15.75 -5.14
CA PHE A 51 5.00 14.55 -5.27
C PHE A 51 4.64 13.54 -4.18
N HIS A 52 4.42 12.30 -4.57
CA HIS A 52 4.17 11.18 -3.66
C HIS A 52 5.28 10.17 -3.72
N PHE A 53 5.67 9.67 -2.53
CA PHE A 53 6.66 8.62 -2.38
C PHE A 53 6.00 7.36 -1.85
N ASP A 54 6.45 6.20 -2.32
CA ASP A 54 5.97 4.90 -1.82
C ASP A 54 6.69 4.48 -0.54
N ALA A 55 7.94 4.96 -0.37
CA ALA A 55 8.72 4.79 0.85
C ALA A 55 9.59 6.01 1.13
N VAL A 56 9.75 6.36 2.40
CA VAL A 56 10.62 7.42 2.88
C VAL A 56 11.56 6.85 3.93
N PHE A 57 12.86 6.91 3.66
CA PHE A 57 13.93 6.66 4.63
C PHE A 57 14.31 7.99 5.26
N LEU A 58 14.16 8.12 6.58
CA LEU A 58 14.16 9.39 7.25
C LEU A 58 15.04 9.36 8.50
N ASP A 59 16.06 10.21 8.58
CA ASP A 59 16.76 10.42 9.83
C ASP A 59 15.89 11.20 10.82
N ILE A 60 16.06 10.94 12.09
CA ILE A 60 15.31 11.60 13.18
C ILE A 60 15.96 12.91 13.56
N GLU A 61 17.25 12.90 13.81
CA GLU A 61 18.00 14.08 14.27
C GLU A 61 18.51 14.89 13.08
N MET A 62 17.80 15.95 12.76
CA MET A 62 18.15 16.92 11.71
C MET A 62 18.04 18.35 12.25
N PRO A 63 18.93 19.30 11.83
CA PRO A 63 19.03 20.62 12.45
C PRO A 63 17.80 21.51 12.32
N SER A 64 17.08 21.45 11.19
CA SER A 64 15.99 22.40 10.90
C SER A 64 14.63 21.93 11.42
N VAL A 65 14.31 20.68 11.19
CA VAL A 65 13.08 20.00 11.62
C VAL A 65 13.40 18.54 11.88
N SER A 66 12.95 18.01 13.02
CA SER A 66 13.21 16.61 13.34
C SER A 66 12.46 15.66 12.39
N GLY A 67 13.05 14.49 12.11
CA GLY A 67 12.38 13.48 11.27
C GLY A 67 11.04 13.02 11.86
N MET A 68 10.88 13.05 13.18
CA MET A 68 9.60 12.74 13.81
C MET A 68 8.52 13.76 13.46
N GLU A 69 8.87 15.04 13.39
CA GLU A 69 7.94 16.09 13.00
C GLU A 69 7.62 16.02 11.50
N VAL A 70 8.64 15.75 10.68
CA VAL A 70 8.46 15.49 9.24
C VAL A 70 7.52 14.31 9.03
N ALA A 71 7.72 13.20 9.76
CA ALA A 71 6.87 12.01 9.65
C ALA A 71 5.40 12.29 10.02
N LYS A 72 5.14 13.11 11.07
CA LYS A 72 3.78 13.53 11.43
C LYS A 72 3.11 14.31 10.31
N GLN A 73 3.81 15.32 9.76
CA GLN A 73 3.26 16.12 8.66
C GLN A 73 3.04 15.29 7.39
N ILE A 74 3.90 14.32 7.11
CA ILE A 74 3.68 13.37 6.02
C ILE A 74 2.41 12.56 6.29
N ARG A 75 2.19 12.03 7.50
CA ARG A 75 0.98 11.26 7.83
C ARG A 75 -0.32 12.05 7.68
N GLU A 76 -0.30 13.37 7.91
CA GLU A 76 -1.46 14.24 7.65
C GLU A 76 -1.80 14.34 6.15
N MET A 77 -0.81 14.16 5.26
CA MET A 77 -0.97 14.25 3.81
C MET A 77 -1.08 12.88 3.12
N ASP A 78 -0.42 11.85 3.68
CA ASP A 78 -0.26 10.53 3.08
C ASP A 78 -0.14 9.45 4.15
N ASN A 79 -1.24 8.71 4.36
CA ASN A 79 -1.29 7.59 5.30
C ASN A 79 -0.67 6.30 4.73
N ASP A 80 -0.41 6.25 3.42
CA ASP A 80 -0.04 5.04 2.72
C ASP A 80 1.46 4.86 2.54
N VAL A 81 2.24 5.95 2.64
CA VAL A 81 3.69 5.90 2.47
C VAL A 81 4.36 5.03 3.54
N LEU A 82 5.34 4.23 3.15
CA LEU A 82 6.13 3.43 4.07
C LEU A 82 7.21 4.32 4.70
N LEU A 83 7.02 4.69 5.97
CA LEU A 83 8.00 5.48 6.74
C LEU A 83 9.01 4.54 7.39
N ILE A 84 10.28 4.67 7.04
CA ILE A 84 11.40 3.92 7.62
C ILE A 84 12.34 4.92 8.28
N PHE A 85 12.50 4.85 9.60
CA PHE A 85 13.50 5.65 10.26
C PHE A 85 14.88 5.03 10.14
N VAL A 86 15.90 5.88 9.91
CA VAL A 86 17.31 5.49 9.79
C VAL A 86 18.12 6.44 10.64
N THR A 87 18.44 6.05 11.86
CA THR A 87 19.01 7.00 12.85
C THR A 87 20.06 6.34 13.76
N SER A 88 20.91 7.17 14.36
CA SER A 88 21.85 6.75 15.42
C SER A 88 21.19 6.67 16.81
N TYR A 89 19.93 7.05 16.95
CA TYR A 89 19.24 7.21 18.23
C TYR A 89 18.12 6.17 18.41
N PRO A 90 18.43 4.99 18.97
CA PRO A 90 17.45 3.91 19.11
C PRO A 90 16.31 4.23 20.09
N ASP A 91 16.51 5.20 20.99
CA ASP A 91 15.51 5.61 22.00
C ASP A 91 14.21 6.15 21.38
N TYR A 92 14.27 6.63 20.13
CA TYR A 92 13.09 7.07 19.38
C TYR A 92 12.21 5.94 18.84
N MET A 93 12.65 4.67 18.98
CA MET A 93 11.88 3.52 18.46
C MET A 93 10.46 3.49 19.03
N SER A 94 10.29 3.73 20.35
CA SER A 94 8.96 3.77 20.97
C SER A 94 8.09 4.93 20.45
N ALA A 95 8.69 6.08 20.14
CA ALA A 95 7.98 7.22 19.60
C ALA A 95 7.57 7.03 18.13
N SER A 96 8.31 6.24 17.36
CA SER A 96 8.04 5.97 15.94
C SER A 96 6.71 5.25 15.71
N PHE A 97 6.20 4.51 16.71
CA PHE A 97 4.88 3.90 16.63
C PHE A 97 3.74 4.94 16.49
N LYS A 98 3.90 6.15 17.03
CA LYS A 98 2.88 7.21 16.95
C LYS A 98 2.67 7.74 15.52
N VAL A 99 3.65 7.57 14.65
CA VAL A 99 3.58 7.94 13.23
C VAL A 99 3.45 6.71 12.33
N GLU A 100 3.10 5.56 12.91
CA GLU A 100 2.93 4.31 12.19
C GLU A 100 4.13 3.99 11.29
N ALA A 101 5.35 4.03 11.90
CA ALA A 101 6.55 3.68 11.17
C ALA A 101 6.47 2.24 10.65
N PHE A 102 6.82 2.06 9.39
CA PHE A 102 6.88 0.74 8.76
C PHE A 102 8.06 -0.08 9.27
N ASP A 103 9.19 0.61 9.51
CA ASP A 103 10.39 0.00 10.05
C ASP A 103 11.32 1.04 10.71
N PHE A 104 12.32 0.53 11.45
CA PHE A 104 13.30 1.33 12.15
C PHE A 104 14.69 0.68 11.99
N LEU A 105 15.64 1.43 11.44
CA LEU A 105 17.03 1.01 11.22
C LEU A 105 17.98 1.85 12.05
N THR A 106 18.92 1.22 12.76
CA THR A 106 19.94 1.91 13.52
C THR A 106 21.21 2.07 12.68
N LYS A 107 21.78 3.27 12.64
CA LYS A 107 23.07 3.52 11.98
C LYS A 107 24.23 2.91 12.83
N PRO A 108 25.23 2.26 12.18
CA PRO A 108 25.38 2.05 10.75
C PRO A 108 24.49 0.95 10.22
N VAL A 109 23.73 1.21 9.14
CA VAL A 109 22.81 0.24 8.54
C VAL A 109 23.59 -0.85 7.80
N SER A 110 23.41 -2.08 8.19
CA SER A 110 24.01 -3.22 7.48
C SER A 110 23.30 -3.47 6.14
N ALA A 111 24.04 -4.04 5.18
CA ALA A 111 23.47 -4.41 3.89
C ALA A 111 22.34 -5.44 4.03
N GLU A 112 22.43 -6.34 5.01
CA GLU A 112 21.44 -7.39 5.27
C GLU A 112 20.14 -6.83 5.83
N GLU A 113 20.20 -5.91 6.82
CA GLU A 113 19.04 -5.23 7.36
C GLU A 113 18.33 -4.41 6.29
N LEU A 114 19.08 -3.62 5.52
CA LEU A 114 18.51 -2.84 4.42
C LEU A 114 17.84 -3.73 3.36
N HIS A 115 18.48 -4.85 3.00
CA HIS A 115 17.90 -5.83 2.08
C HIS A 115 16.58 -6.37 2.59
N THR A 116 16.51 -6.72 3.88
CA THR A 116 15.30 -7.24 4.53
C THR A 116 14.17 -6.21 4.50
N VAL A 117 14.46 -4.96 4.84
CA VAL A 117 13.47 -3.86 4.83
C VAL A 117 12.99 -3.59 3.41
N LEU A 118 13.90 -3.46 2.45
CA LEU A 118 13.52 -3.22 1.04
C LEU A 118 12.68 -4.36 0.47
N THR A 119 12.98 -5.62 0.80
CA THR A 119 12.16 -6.78 0.40
C THR A 119 10.75 -6.69 0.98
N ARG A 120 10.61 -6.25 2.24
CA ARG A 120 9.30 -6.02 2.87
C ARG A 120 8.56 -4.85 2.22
N CYS A 121 9.26 -3.76 1.89
CA CYS A 121 8.70 -2.62 1.15
C CYS A 121 8.18 -3.05 -0.23
N MET A 122 8.97 -3.79 -1.01
CA MET A 122 8.56 -4.30 -2.32
C MET A 122 7.31 -5.18 -2.21
N ARG A 123 7.27 -6.08 -1.24
CA ARG A 123 6.09 -6.92 -1.02
C ARG A 123 4.84 -6.10 -0.70
N LYS A 124 4.96 -5.08 0.17
CA LYS A 124 3.83 -4.19 0.53
C LYS A 124 3.38 -3.35 -0.67
N TYR A 125 4.35 -2.81 -1.42
CA TYR A 125 4.10 -2.07 -2.65
C TYR A 125 3.41 -2.92 -3.72
N GLY A 126 3.92 -4.12 -3.97
CA GLY A 126 3.34 -5.06 -4.94
C GLY A 126 1.91 -5.49 -4.58
N GLN A 127 1.61 -5.62 -3.30
CA GLN A 127 0.24 -5.88 -2.84
C GLN A 127 -0.72 -4.73 -3.18
N ARG A 128 -0.26 -3.47 -3.14
CA ARG A 128 -1.07 -2.28 -3.42
C ARG A 128 -1.12 -1.90 -4.89
N HIS A 129 0.00 -2.04 -5.61
CA HIS A 129 0.19 -1.55 -6.98
C HIS A 129 0.35 -2.66 -8.01
N GLY A 130 0.25 -3.93 -7.62
CA GLY A 130 0.27 -5.06 -8.53
C GLY A 130 -0.84 -4.98 -9.58
N GLN A 131 -0.66 -5.70 -10.67
CA GLN A 131 -1.66 -5.83 -11.73
C GLN A 131 -2.04 -7.30 -11.91
N VAL A 132 -3.29 -7.53 -12.30
CA VAL A 132 -3.76 -8.83 -12.74
C VAL A 132 -4.16 -8.78 -14.21
N LEU A 133 -3.83 -9.85 -14.94
CA LEU A 133 -4.27 -10.00 -16.33
C LEU A 133 -5.62 -10.69 -16.35
N ILE A 134 -6.62 -9.99 -16.85
CA ILE A 134 -7.99 -10.47 -16.94
C ILE A 134 -8.34 -10.74 -18.39
N LYS A 135 -8.78 -11.96 -18.67
CA LYS A 135 -9.31 -12.34 -19.98
C LYS A 135 -10.71 -11.77 -20.15
N THR A 136 -10.90 -10.91 -21.13
CA THR A 136 -12.17 -10.28 -21.48
C THR A 136 -12.69 -10.80 -22.82
N PRO A 137 -13.93 -10.54 -23.19
CA PRO A 137 -14.42 -10.85 -24.53
C PRO A 137 -13.65 -10.17 -25.67
N LEU A 138 -13.00 -9.04 -25.38
CA LEU A 138 -12.24 -8.24 -26.36
C LEU A 138 -10.73 -8.54 -26.35
N GLY A 139 -10.23 -9.40 -25.44
CA GLY A 139 -8.81 -9.73 -25.33
C GLY A 139 -8.33 -9.82 -23.88
N MET A 140 -7.08 -9.39 -23.63
CA MET A 140 -6.48 -9.37 -22.30
C MET A 140 -6.40 -7.94 -21.79
N ALA A 141 -6.87 -7.71 -20.58
CA ALA A 141 -6.75 -6.43 -19.88
C ALA A 141 -5.82 -6.55 -18.67
N ALA A 142 -4.84 -5.65 -18.55
CA ALA A 142 -4.03 -5.50 -17.35
C ALA A 142 -4.74 -4.52 -16.40
N VAL A 143 -5.17 -5.00 -15.23
CA VAL A 143 -5.94 -4.23 -14.26
C VAL A 143 -5.14 -4.06 -12.99
N ALA A 144 -4.92 -2.82 -12.58
CA ALA A 144 -4.26 -2.52 -11.31
C ALA A 144 -5.14 -2.96 -10.14
N LEU A 145 -4.55 -3.68 -9.18
CA LEU A 145 -5.28 -4.24 -8.04
C LEU A 145 -5.97 -3.16 -7.20
N ASN A 146 -5.33 -2.01 -7.04
CA ASN A 146 -5.87 -0.87 -6.32
C ASN A 146 -7.04 -0.17 -7.03
N LYS A 147 -7.31 -0.48 -8.30
CA LYS A 147 -8.50 0.00 -9.02
C LYS A 147 -9.70 -0.91 -8.82
N ILE A 148 -9.50 -2.18 -8.44
CA ILE A 148 -10.58 -3.12 -8.25
C ILE A 148 -11.26 -2.83 -6.91
N VAL A 149 -12.52 -2.38 -6.95
CA VAL A 149 -13.34 -2.10 -5.76
C VAL A 149 -13.97 -3.40 -5.23
N PHE A 150 -14.68 -4.09 -6.09
CA PHE A 150 -15.22 -5.41 -5.81
C PHE A 150 -15.44 -6.19 -7.11
N ILE A 151 -15.68 -7.48 -6.97
CA ILE A 151 -15.93 -8.40 -8.07
C ILE A 151 -17.25 -9.10 -7.79
N ARG A 152 -18.12 -9.17 -8.78
CA ARG A 152 -19.42 -9.84 -8.67
C ARG A 152 -19.59 -10.92 -9.74
N SER A 153 -20.23 -12.03 -9.36
CA SER A 153 -20.67 -13.03 -10.31
C SER A 153 -22.05 -12.66 -10.84
N THR A 154 -22.20 -12.67 -12.16
CA THR A 154 -23.46 -12.56 -12.88
C THR A 154 -23.80 -13.90 -13.58
N LEU A 155 -24.93 -13.99 -14.29
CA LEU A 155 -25.34 -15.23 -14.94
C LEU A 155 -24.33 -15.81 -15.93
N HIS A 156 -23.57 -14.94 -16.62
CA HIS A 156 -22.68 -15.34 -17.72
C HIS A 156 -21.25 -14.87 -17.56
N TYR A 157 -20.99 -13.95 -16.61
CA TYR A 157 -19.71 -13.28 -16.45
C TYR A 157 -19.37 -13.09 -14.97
N VAL A 158 -18.11 -12.81 -14.75
CA VAL A 158 -17.65 -12.15 -13.54
C VAL A 158 -17.31 -10.71 -13.91
N ASP A 159 -17.91 -9.78 -13.20
CA ASP A 159 -17.74 -8.35 -13.40
C ASP A 159 -16.71 -7.82 -12.39
N PHE A 160 -15.64 -7.20 -12.88
CA PHE A 160 -14.70 -6.44 -12.09
C PHE A 160 -15.16 -4.98 -12.07
N VAL A 161 -15.65 -4.53 -10.93
CA VAL A 161 -16.06 -3.15 -10.73
C VAL A 161 -14.83 -2.34 -10.34
N LEU A 162 -14.48 -1.38 -11.19
CA LEU A 162 -13.25 -0.59 -11.07
C LEU A 162 -13.58 0.82 -10.59
N ARG A 163 -12.69 1.35 -9.76
CA ARG A 163 -12.73 2.76 -9.39
C ARG A 163 -12.54 3.62 -10.66
N ASP A 164 -13.29 4.69 -10.73
CA ASP A 164 -13.24 5.68 -11.82
C ASP A 164 -13.74 5.18 -13.20
N GLU A 165 -14.25 3.93 -13.28
CA GLU A 165 -14.86 3.40 -14.50
C GLU A 165 -16.38 3.28 -14.34
N LYS A 166 -17.13 3.70 -15.37
CA LYS A 166 -18.60 3.63 -15.34
C LYS A 166 -19.13 2.22 -15.56
N GLU A 167 -18.42 1.46 -16.39
CA GLU A 167 -18.83 0.10 -16.78
C GLU A 167 -17.86 -0.92 -16.19
N PRO A 168 -18.36 -2.04 -15.66
CA PRO A 168 -17.50 -3.10 -15.16
C PRO A 168 -16.75 -3.81 -16.28
N LEU A 169 -15.57 -4.32 -15.98
CA LEU A 169 -14.83 -5.17 -16.89
C LEU A 169 -15.36 -6.60 -16.78
N HIS A 170 -15.89 -7.12 -17.89
CA HIS A 170 -16.49 -8.45 -17.96
C HIS A 170 -15.45 -9.55 -18.25
N SER A 171 -15.53 -10.67 -17.54
CA SER A 171 -14.73 -11.86 -17.79
C SER A 171 -15.58 -13.13 -17.76
N LYS A 172 -15.23 -14.12 -18.58
CA LYS A 172 -15.88 -15.46 -18.58
C LYS A 172 -15.33 -16.39 -17.49
N LEU A 173 -14.45 -15.90 -16.62
CA LEU A 173 -13.96 -16.66 -15.47
C LEU A 173 -15.10 -16.98 -14.49
N LYS A 174 -14.91 -18.05 -13.71
CA LYS A 174 -15.76 -18.30 -12.54
C LYS A 174 -15.21 -17.53 -11.33
N LEU A 175 -16.08 -17.19 -10.38
CA LEU A 175 -15.67 -16.43 -9.21
C LEU A 175 -14.62 -17.17 -8.35
N ASP A 176 -14.67 -18.51 -8.35
CA ASP A 176 -13.68 -19.35 -7.64
C ASP A 176 -12.29 -19.29 -8.29
N GLU A 177 -12.23 -19.18 -9.64
CA GLU A 177 -10.97 -18.99 -10.38
C GLU A 177 -10.39 -17.62 -10.08
N VAL A 178 -11.24 -16.59 -10.00
CA VAL A 178 -10.83 -15.24 -9.62
C VAL A 178 -10.37 -15.19 -8.15
N GLU A 179 -11.04 -15.89 -7.24
CA GLU A 179 -10.61 -16.00 -5.83
C GLU A 179 -9.22 -16.63 -5.73
N THR A 180 -8.96 -17.69 -6.50
CA THR A 180 -7.64 -18.35 -6.56
C THR A 180 -6.58 -17.41 -7.12
N MET A 181 -6.88 -16.69 -8.21
CA MET A 181 -5.98 -15.71 -8.82
C MET A 181 -5.62 -14.58 -7.86
N LEU A 182 -6.56 -14.16 -7.01
CA LEU A 182 -6.38 -13.07 -6.05
C LEU A 182 -5.84 -13.54 -4.69
N GLN A 183 -5.65 -14.83 -4.47
CA GLN A 183 -5.15 -15.40 -3.21
C GLN A 183 -3.83 -14.79 -2.70
N PRO A 184 -2.84 -14.44 -3.56
CA PRO A 184 -1.60 -13.79 -3.13
C PRO A 184 -1.81 -12.37 -2.59
N TYR A 185 -2.93 -11.74 -2.88
CA TYR A 185 -3.21 -10.35 -2.58
C TYR A 185 -4.15 -10.25 -1.38
N HIS A 186 -3.59 -9.86 -0.23
CA HIS A 186 -4.29 -9.88 1.05
C HIS A 186 -5.46 -8.89 1.17
N GLN A 187 -5.50 -7.88 0.28
CA GLN A 187 -6.59 -6.90 0.24
C GLN A 187 -7.92 -7.46 -0.26
N PHE A 188 -7.96 -8.65 -0.86
CA PHE A 188 -9.21 -9.22 -1.35
C PHE A 188 -9.77 -10.28 -0.41
N VAL A 189 -11.09 -10.22 -0.18
CA VAL A 189 -11.81 -11.24 0.60
C VAL A 189 -13.15 -11.57 -0.04
N ARG A 190 -13.46 -12.86 -0.10
CA ARG A 190 -14.81 -13.29 -0.48
C ARG A 190 -15.78 -13.03 0.66
N CYS A 191 -16.83 -12.24 0.41
CA CYS A 191 -17.83 -11.87 1.39
C CYS A 191 -19.19 -12.53 1.15
N HIS A 192 -19.42 -13.03 -0.08
CA HIS A 192 -20.66 -13.69 -0.48
C HIS A 192 -20.38 -14.75 -1.53
N GLN A 193 -21.32 -15.67 -1.76
CA GLN A 193 -21.21 -16.64 -2.88
C GLN A 193 -20.96 -15.96 -4.22
N SER A 194 -21.45 -14.72 -4.38
CA SER A 194 -21.39 -13.95 -5.63
C SER A 194 -20.48 -12.71 -5.54
N TYR A 195 -19.77 -12.46 -4.43
CA TYR A 195 -18.96 -11.24 -4.26
C TYR A 195 -17.61 -11.49 -3.62
N ILE A 196 -16.57 -10.85 -4.19
CA ILE A 196 -15.25 -10.63 -3.60
C ILE A 196 -15.07 -9.12 -3.46
N VAL A 197 -14.64 -8.63 -2.31
CA VAL A 197 -14.44 -7.21 -2.03
C VAL A 197 -12.97 -6.91 -1.76
N ASN A 198 -12.54 -5.73 -2.16
CA ASN A 198 -11.24 -5.17 -1.78
C ASN A 198 -11.40 -4.42 -0.45
N LEU A 199 -10.60 -4.79 0.54
CA LEU A 199 -10.62 -4.25 1.91
C LEU A 199 -10.26 -2.76 1.95
N ASP A 200 -9.48 -2.25 0.98
CA ASP A 200 -9.12 -0.83 0.87
C ASP A 200 -10.34 0.08 0.67
N TYR A 201 -11.44 -0.48 0.15
CA TYR A 201 -12.67 0.27 -0.14
C TYR A 201 -13.77 0.07 0.90
N ILE A 202 -13.51 -0.66 1.98
CA ILE A 202 -14.51 -0.85 3.04
C ILE A 202 -14.48 0.35 3.98
N GLN A 203 -15.57 1.11 4.00
CA GLN A 203 -15.80 2.19 4.96
C GLN A 203 -16.26 1.64 6.32
N GLU A 204 -17.21 0.73 6.29
CA GLU A 204 -17.82 0.19 7.51
C GLU A 204 -18.21 -1.27 7.30
N LEU A 205 -17.96 -2.11 8.32
CA LEU A 205 -18.37 -3.50 8.35
C LEU A 205 -19.55 -3.67 9.30
N GLN A 206 -20.74 -3.80 8.75
CA GLN A 206 -21.96 -4.07 9.50
C GLN A 206 -22.20 -5.58 9.62
N ARG A 207 -23.24 -5.96 10.39
CA ARG A 207 -23.50 -7.38 10.74
C ARG A 207 -23.68 -8.31 9.53
N GLN A 208 -24.29 -7.83 8.45
CA GLN A 208 -24.57 -8.58 7.22
C GLN A 208 -24.32 -7.76 5.94
N LYS A 209 -23.69 -6.60 6.06
CA LYS A 209 -23.46 -5.69 4.95
C LYS A 209 -22.08 -5.04 5.08
N ILE A 210 -21.49 -4.71 3.96
CA ILE A 210 -20.27 -3.92 3.82
C ILE A 210 -20.69 -2.59 3.20
N LEU A 211 -20.35 -1.47 3.84
CA LEU A 211 -20.44 -0.15 3.24
C LEU A 211 -19.12 0.16 2.55
N LEU A 212 -19.21 0.67 1.33
CA LEU A 212 -18.04 1.00 0.52
C LEU A 212 -17.80 2.52 0.54
N ASN A 213 -16.52 2.89 0.59
CA ASN A 213 -16.07 4.28 0.46
C ASN A 213 -15.61 4.54 -0.98
N VAL A 214 -16.55 4.69 -1.90
CA VAL A 214 -16.24 5.02 -3.30
C VAL A 214 -17.27 6.01 -3.80
N ALA A 215 -16.83 7.25 -4.03
CA ALA A 215 -17.68 8.27 -4.63
C ALA A 215 -17.96 7.91 -6.11
N GLY A 216 -19.23 7.94 -6.51
CA GLY A 216 -19.62 7.82 -7.93
C GLY A 216 -19.82 6.40 -8.45
N LEU A 217 -19.81 5.37 -7.63
CA LEU A 217 -20.33 4.05 -8.01
C LEU A 217 -21.85 4.14 -8.16
N ALA A 218 -22.32 4.17 -9.40
CA ALA A 218 -23.74 4.36 -9.72
C ALA A 218 -24.67 3.24 -9.22
N GLU A 219 -24.13 2.09 -8.80
CA GLU A 219 -24.95 0.88 -8.58
C GLU A 219 -24.90 0.25 -7.19
N CYS A 220 -23.91 0.49 -6.34
CA CYS A 220 -23.81 -0.28 -5.10
C CYS A 220 -22.87 0.33 -4.05
N ASP A 221 -23.45 1.07 -3.10
CA ASP A 221 -22.71 1.53 -1.92
C ASP A 221 -22.59 0.45 -0.83
N THR A 222 -23.27 -0.70 -1.02
CA THR A 222 -23.30 -1.78 -0.04
C THR A 222 -23.21 -3.16 -0.67
N LEU A 223 -22.44 -4.06 -0.07
CA LEU A 223 -22.36 -5.47 -0.46
C LEU A 223 -22.91 -6.37 0.65
N PRO A 224 -23.61 -7.48 0.30
CA PRO A 224 -24.09 -8.44 1.29
C PRO A 224 -22.93 -9.31 1.83
N ILE A 225 -23.04 -9.72 3.10
CA ILE A 225 -22.16 -10.75 3.67
C ILE A 225 -23.02 -11.98 3.99
N SER A 226 -22.69 -13.12 3.36
CA SER A 226 -23.33 -14.38 3.71
C SER A 226 -22.85 -14.90 5.05
N ARG A 227 -23.71 -15.59 5.79
CA ARG A 227 -23.40 -16.15 7.13
C ARG A 227 -22.08 -16.94 7.15
N LYS A 228 -21.81 -17.71 6.09
CA LYS A 228 -20.59 -18.50 5.93
C LYS A 228 -19.31 -17.65 5.97
N TYR A 229 -19.36 -16.42 5.51
CA TYR A 229 -18.16 -15.58 5.32
C TYR A 229 -17.97 -14.52 6.42
N ILE A 230 -18.93 -14.33 7.33
CA ILE A 230 -18.89 -13.28 8.37
C ILE A 230 -17.59 -13.32 9.17
N THR A 231 -17.21 -14.48 9.68
CA THR A 231 -16.01 -14.64 10.51
C THR A 231 -14.74 -14.33 9.72
N VAL A 232 -14.62 -14.90 8.52
CA VAL A 232 -13.43 -14.71 7.66
C VAL A 232 -13.27 -13.24 7.24
N VAL A 233 -14.39 -12.57 6.88
CA VAL A 233 -14.38 -11.15 6.51
C VAL A 233 -13.93 -10.29 7.69
N LYS A 234 -14.50 -10.50 8.89
CA LYS A 234 -14.12 -9.77 10.11
C LYS A 234 -12.65 -9.95 10.46
N GLU A 235 -12.18 -11.19 10.47
CA GLU A 235 -10.77 -11.49 10.80
C GLU A 235 -9.82 -10.85 9.79
N LYS A 236 -10.11 -10.98 8.47
CA LYS A 236 -9.29 -10.36 7.44
C LYS A 236 -9.32 -8.84 7.51
N PHE A 237 -10.49 -8.24 7.72
CA PHE A 237 -10.65 -6.79 7.85
C PHE A 237 -9.86 -6.26 9.05
N LEU A 238 -10.03 -6.84 10.24
CA LEU A 238 -9.27 -6.46 11.42
C LEU A 238 -7.77 -6.65 11.21
N ARG A 239 -7.36 -7.81 10.69
CA ARG A 239 -5.94 -8.11 10.45
C ARG A 239 -5.32 -7.19 9.40
N TYR A 240 -6.08 -6.76 8.41
CA TYR A 240 -5.64 -5.85 7.36
C TYR A 240 -5.45 -4.44 7.92
N HIS A 241 -6.44 -3.90 8.62
CA HIS A 241 -6.40 -2.56 9.17
C HIS A 241 -5.57 -2.44 10.46
N LEU A 242 -5.55 -3.47 11.35
CA LEU A 242 -4.65 -3.48 12.52
C LEU A 242 -3.17 -3.66 12.16
N LYS A 243 -2.86 -4.28 11.01
CA LYS A 243 -1.47 -4.30 10.49
C LYS A 243 -1.10 -3.01 9.74
N SER A 244 -2.09 -2.20 9.39
CA SER A 244 -1.92 -0.89 8.76
C SER A 244 -2.00 0.25 9.78
N GLY A 245 -2.63 0.03 10.94
CA GLY A 245 -2.67 0.91 12.09
C GLY A 245 -2.29 0.08 13.31
N GLY A 246 -1.02 0.13 13.70
CA GLY A 246 -0.56 -0.48 14.95
C GLY A 246 -1.19 0.25 16.15
N VAL A 247 -1.95 -0.47 16.97
CA VAL A 247 -2.26 -0.06 18.35
C VAL A 247 -1.00 -0.19 19.17
#